data_fe80fe9e451bf57919d40476cfd7c89c
#
_entry.id   fe80fe9e451bf57919d40476cfd7c89c
#
_cell.length_a   1.000
_cell.length_b   1.000
_cell.length_c   1.000
_cell.angle_alpha   90.00
_cell.angle_beta   90.00
_cell.angle_gamma   90.00
#
_symmetry.space_group_name_H-M   'P 1'
#
loop_
_entity.id
_entity.type
_entity.pdbx_description
1 polymer ?
#
loop_
_entity_poly.entity_id
_entity_poly.type
_entity_poly.pdbx_seq_one_letter_code
_entity_poly.pdbx_strand_id
1 'polypeptide(L)'
;ALGYSLADRGQRLPEARELIAKALALAPGDPFITDSLGWVEFRLGNTNEALRLLRQAYAARPDTEIGAHLGEVLWALGQQDEARRVWRESKGRDAANEVLRETLARLRVEL
;
A
#
# COMPACT_ATOMS: atom_id res chain seq x y z
N ALA A 1 -9.21 -4.21 9.23
CA ALA A 1 -9.51 -5.58 8.84
C ALA A 1 -8.47 -6.56 9.38
N LEU A 2 -8.91 -7.76 9.75
CA LEU A 2 -8.03 -8.77 10.33
C LEU A 2 -6.89 -9.14 9.39
N GLY A 3 -7.18 -9.37 8.11
CA GLY A 3 -6.16 -9.71 7.12
C GLY A 3 -5.10 -8.63 6.97
N TYR A 4 -5.51 -7.37 6.98
CA TYR A 4 -4.58 -6.25 6.91
C TYR A 4 -3.66 -6.19 8.15
N SER A 5 -4.22 -6.40 9.34
CA SER A 5 -3.42 -6.41 10.58
C SER A 5 -2.36 -7.50 10.55
N LEU A 6 -2.68 -8.69 10.07
CA LEU A 6 -1.73 -9.79 9.93
C LEU A 6 -0.63 -9.44 8.94
N ALA A 7 -0.98 -8.83 7.80
CA ALA A 7 -0.03 -8.40 6.79
C ALA A 7 0.94 -7.34 7.33
N ASP A 8 0.42 -6.37 8.09
CA ASP A 8 1.22 -5.30 8.66
C ASP A 8 2.25 -5.83 9.65
N ARG A 9 1.89 -6.83 10.43
CA ARG A 9 2.80 -7.47 11.38
C ARG A 9 3.83 -8.39 10.72
N GLY A 10 3.65 -8.70 9.44
CA GLY A 10 4.52 -9.63 8.73
C GLY A 10 4.35 -11.08 9.18
N GLN A 11 3.26 -11.40 9.88
CA GLN A 11 2.95 -12.73 10.38
C GLN A 11 1.77 -13.32 9.63
N ARG A 12 1.80 -14.65 9.43
CA ARG A 12 0.67 -15.38 8.82
C ARG A 12 0.24 -14.77 7.48
N LEU A 13 1.22 -14.33 6.69
CA LEU A 13 0.97 -13.67 5.41
C LEU A 13 0.17 -14.51 4.43
N PRO A 14 0.42 -15.82 4.25
CA PRO A 14 -0.40 -16.62 3.34
C PRO A 14 -1.87 -16.67 3.76
N GLU A 15 -2.15 -16.72 5.05
CA GLU A 15 -3.53 -16.70 5.56
C GLU A 15 -4.18 -15.33 5.34
N ALA A 16 -3.44 -14.26 5.60
CA ALA A 16 -3.92 -12.90 5.34
C ALA A 16 -4.25 -12.71 3.87
N ARG A 17 -3.38 -13.17 2.97
CA ARG A 17 -3.60 -13.13 1.53
C ARG A 17 -4.91 -13.82 1.13
N GLU A 18 -5.15 -15.01 1.67
CA GLU A 18 -6.35 -15.78 1.37
C GLU A 18 -7.62 -15.05 1.85
N LEU A 19 -7.60 -14.52 3.06
CA LEU A 19 -8.74 -13.78 3.62
C LEU A 19 -9.05 -12.52 2.80
N ILE A 20 -8.03 -11.77 2.45
CA ILE A 20 -8.17 -10.53 1.68
C ILE A 20 -8.63 -10.85 0.25
N ALA A 21 -8.10 -11.91 -0.36
CA ALA A 21 -8.52 -12.33 -1.70
C ALA A 21 -10.00 -12.71 -1.72
N LYS A 22 -10.49 -13.40 -0.69
CA LYS A 22 -11.91 -13.70 -0.55
C LYS A 22 -12.76 -12.44 -0.42
N ALA A 23 -12.30 -11.48 0.39
CA ALA A 23 -13.00 -10.21 0.54
C ALA A 23 -13.06 -9.44 -0.79
N LEU A 24 -11.97 -9.45 -1.55
CA LEU A 24 -11.91 -8.78 -2.85
C LEU A 24 -12.85 -9.45 -3.86
N ALA A 25 -12.98 -10.78 -3.81
CA ALA A 25 -13.92 -11.51 -4.68
C ALA A 25 -15.37 -11.08 -4.43
N LEU A 26 -15.70 -10.70 -3.19
CA LEU A 26 -17.02 -10.21 -2.82
C LEU A 26 -17.22 -8.73 -3.15
N ALA A 27 -16.15 -7.96 -3.24
CA ALA A 27 -16.18 -6.53 -3.52
C ALA A 27 -15.04 -6.14 -4.46
N PRO A 28 -15.06 -6.59 -5.73
CA PRO A 28 -13.90 -6.50 -6.62
C PRO A 28 -13.46 -5.08 -6.96
N GLY A 29 -14.34 -4.09 -6.79
CA GLY A 29 -14.00 -2.69 -7.04
C GLY A 29 -13.54 -1.92 -5.81
N ASP A 30 -13.44 -2.55 -4.64
CA ASP A 30 -13.11 -1.85 -3.41
C ASP A 30 -11.61 -1.49 -3.38
N PRO A 31 -11.26 -0.19 -3.41
CA PRO A 31 -9.85 0.20 -3.44
C PRO A 31 -9.10 -0.10 -2.14
N PHE A 32 -9.77 -0.11 -1.00
CA PHE A 32 -9.12 -0.40 0.28
C PHE A 32 -8.79 -1.89 0.41
N ILE A 33 -9.65 -2.76 -0.09
CA ILE A 33 -9.37 -4.20 -0.13
C ILE A 33 -8.25 -4.49 -1.14
N THR A 34 -8.27 -3.82 -2.29
CA THR A 34 -7.21 -3.94 -3.30
C THR A 34 -5.87 -3.47 -2.72
N ASP A 35 -5.87 -2.36 -1.99
CA ASP A 35 -4.69 -1.87 -1.28
C ASP A 35 -4.17 -2.91 -0.28
N SER A 36 -5.04 -3.51 0.51
CA SER A 36 -4.66 -4.54 1.48
C SER A 36 -4.02 -5.74 0.80
N LEU A 37 -4.57 -6.19 -0.33
CA LEU A 37 -3.98 -7.29 -1.08
C LEU A 37 -2.62 -6.91 -1.65
N GLY A 38 -2.50 -5.70 -2.20
CA GLY A 38 -1.22 -5.19 -2.69
C GLY A 38 -0.16 -5.16 -1.60
N TRP A 39 -0.52 -4.74 -0.40
CA TRP A 39 0.39 -4.69 0.73
C TRP A 39 0.85 -6.08 1.15
N VAL A 40 -0.06 -7.06 1.20
CA VAL A 40 0.29 -8.45 1.48
C VAL A 40 1.24 -9.01 0.42
N GLU A 41 0.97 -8.74 -0.85
CA GLU A 41 1.85 -9.19 -1.93
C GLU A 41 3.25 -8.61 -1.77
N PHE A 42 3.35 -7.33 -1.40
CA PHE A 42 4.64 -6.70 -1.14
C PHE A 42 5.38 -7.39 0.00
N ARG A 43 4.71 -7.68 1.11
CA ARG A 43 5.30 -8.35 2.26
C ARG A 43 5.71 -9.79 1.93
N LEU A 44 5.05 -10.43 0.96
CA LEU A 44 5.41 -11.76 0.46
C LEU A 44 6.57 -11.73 -0.55
N GLY A 45 7.02 -10.55 -0.94
CA GLY A 45 8.08 -10.41 -1.93
C GLY A 45 7.60 -10.32 -3.38
N ASN A 46 6.29 -10.32 -3.60
CA ASN A 46 5.70 -10.21 -4.94
C ASN A 46 5.54 -8.75 -5.32
N THR A 47 6.66 -8.05 -5.47
CA THR A 47 6.71 -6.59 -5.59
C THR A 47 6.03 -6.06 -6.85
N ASN A 48 6.17 -6.77 -7.99
CA ASN A 48 5.53 -6.35 -9.24
C ASN A 48 4.00 -6.47 -9.16
N GLU A 49 3.49 -7.54 -8.57
CA GLU A 49 2.06 -7.69 -8.36
C GLU A 49 1.52 -6.66 -7.37
N ALA A 50 2.28 -6.38 -6.32
CA ALA A 50 1.96 -5.33 -5.36
C ALA A 50 1.82 -3.98 -6.06
N LEU A 51 2.77 -3.65 -6.95
CA LEU A 51 2.73 -2.40 -7.70
C LEU A 51 1.47 -2.30 -8.55
N ARG A 52 1.13 -3.37 -9.26
CA ARG A 52 -0.08 -3.40 -10.10
C ARG A 52 -1.34 -3.12 -9.28
N LEU A 53 -1.48 -3.82 -8.15
CA LEU A 53 -2.64 -3.68 -7.27
C LEU A 53 -2.72 -2.29 -6.64
N LEU A 54 -1.58 -1.77 -6.16
CA LEU A 54 -1.55 -0.47 -5.50
C LEU A 54 -1.77 0.68 -6.49
N ARG A 55 -1.27 0.58 -7.72
CA ARG A 55 -1.59 1.56 -8.76
C ARG A 55 -3.09 1.56 -9.08
N GLN A 56 -3.69 0.38 -9.17
CA GLN A 56 -5.13 0.25 -9.41
C GLN A 56 -5.93 0.87 -8.26
N ALA A 57 -5.56 0.57 -7.02
CA ALA A 57 -6.25 1.10 -5.85
C ALA A 57 -6.13 2.63 -5.78
N TYR A 58 -4.94 3.17 -5.98
CA TYR A 58 -4.69 4.61 -5.93
C TYR A 58 -5.43 5.36 -7.04
N ALA A 59 -5.48 4.78 -8.24
CA ALA A 59 -6.22 5.38 -9.36
C ALA A 59 -7.73 5.41 -9.08
N ALA A 60 -8.25 4.36 -8.46
CA ALA A 60 -9.67 4.29 -8.10
C ALA A 60 -10.02 5.25 -6.97
N ARG A 61 -9.13 5.37 -5.99
CA ARG A 61 -9.31 6.29 -4.87
C ARG A 61 -7.94 6.80 -4.38
N PRO A 62 -7.59 8.04 -4.71
CA PRO A 62 -6.30 8.61 -4.28
C PRO A 62 -6.35 8.99 -2.80
N ASP A 63 -6.24 7.98 -1.95
CA ASP A 63 -6.24 8.07 -0.51
C ASP A 63 -4.80 8.15 0.00
N THR A 64 -4.57 8.88 1.10
CA THR A 64 -3.22 9.09 1.66
C THR A 64 -2.56 7.80 2.10
N GLU A 65 -3.31 6.89 2.73
CA GLU A 65 -2.75 5.61 3.16
C GLU A 65 -2.39 4.73 1.97
N ILE A 66 -3.25 4.66 0.95
CA ILE A 66 -2.95 3.94 -0.28
C ILE A 66 -1.72 4.54 -0.96
N GLY A 67 -1.62 5.87 -0.98
CA GLY A 67 -0.46 6.57 -1.52
C GLY A 67 0.82 6.27 -0.75
N ALA A 68 0.74 6.15 0.58
CA ALA A 68 1.90 5.77 1.39
C ALA A 68 2.41 4.38 0.98
N HIS A 69 1.53 3.42 0.81
CA HIS A 69 1.89 2.05 0.39
C HIS A 69 2.43 2.02 -1.03
N LEU A 70 1.77 2.70 -1.96
CA LEU A 70 2.23 2.77 -3.36
C LEU A 70 3.62 3.39 -3.44
N GLY A 71 3.84 4.49 -2.73
CA GLY A 71 5.15 5.14 -2.70
C GLY A 71 6.24 4.21 -2.17
N GLU A 72 5.95 3.43 -1.15
CA GLU A 72 6.94 2.50 -0.59
C GLU A 72 7.31 1.40 -1.59
N VAL A 73 6.35 0.85 -2.32
CA VAL A 73 6.63 -0.16 -3.34
C VAL A 73 7.45 0.44 -4.47
N LEU A 74 7.11 1.64 -4.94
CA LEU A 74 7.87 2.36 -5.96
C LEU A 74 9.31 2.62 -5.49
N TRP A 75 9.48 3.03 -4.24
CA TRP A 75 10.78 3.27 -3.65
C TRP A 75 11.63 1.99 -3.63
N ALA A 76 11.03 0.86 -3.24
CA ALA A 76 11.69 -0.43 -3.21
C ALA A 76 12.14 -0.88 -4.62
N LEU A 77 11.41 -0.48 -5.65
CA LEU A 77 11.74 -0.79 -7.05
C LEU A 77 12.74 0.20 -7.66
N GLY A 78 13.22 1.18 -6.88
CA GLY A 78 14.16 2.18 -7.36
C GLY A 78 13.52 3.33 -8.14
N GLN A 79 12.20 3.39 -8.22
CA GLN A 79 11.47 4.46 -8.90
C GLN A 79 11.22 5.61 -7.93
N GLN A 80 12.30 6.27 -7.51
CA GLN A 80 12.27 7.25 -6.43
C GLN A 80 11.53 8.53 -6.79
N ASP A 81 11.63 8.99 -8.03
CA ASP A 81 10.96 10.22 -8.45
C ASP A 81 9.45 10.04 -8.43
N GLU A 82 8.96 8.94 -8.92
CA GLU A 82 7.53 8.64 -8.89
C GLU A 82 7.05 8.43 -7.44
N ALA A 83 7.82 7.74 -6.61
CA ALA A 83 7.50 7.55 -5.20
C ALA A 83 7.33 8.91 -4.50
N ARG A 84 8.28 9.83 -4.71
CA ARG A 84 8.20 11.18 -4.12
C ARG A 84 6.97 11.94 -4.61
N ARG A 85 6.65 11.82 -5.89
CA ARG A 85 5.45 12.47 -6.44
C ARG A 85 4.18 11.98 -5.76
N VAL A 86 4.02 10.67 -5.63
CA VAL A 86 2.86 10.06 -4.97
C VAL A 86 2.77 10.49 -3.50
N TRP A 87 3.91 10.50 -2.80
CA TRP A 87 3.96 10.92 -1.39
C TRP A 87 3.65 12.40 -1.22
N ARG A 88 4.11 13.26 -2.13
CA ARG A 88 3.78 14.69 -2.08
C ARG A 88 2.29 14.92 -2.29
N GLU A 89 1.68 14.21 -3.23
CA GLU A 89 0.22 14.25 -3.44
C GLU A 89 -0.51 13.81 -2.17
N SER A 90 -0.06 12.71 -1.57
CA SER A 90 -0.67 12.16 -0.35
C SER A 90 -0.53 13.12 0.83
N LYS A 91 0.65 13.72 0.99
CA LYS A 91 0.89 14.73 2.03
C LYS A 91 -0.01 15.95 1.84
N GLY A 92 -0.26 16.34 0.60
CA GLY A 92 -1.18 17.44 0.31
C GLY A 92 -2.61 17.15 0.70
N ARG A 93 -3.01 15.88 0.72
CA ARG A 93 -4.35 15.47 1.14
C ARG A 93 -4.47 15.37 2.66
N ASP A 94 -3.47 14.79 3.31
CA ASP A 94 -3.47 14.62 4.77
C ASP A 94 -2.02 14.51 5.28
N ALA A 95 -1.44 15.65 5.60
CA ALA A 95 -0.05 15.73 6.08
C ALA A 95 0.14 15.05 7.44
N ALA A 96 -0.93 14.88 8.22
CA ALA A 96 -0.87 14.29 9.56
C ALA A 96 -1.11 12.78 9.54
N ASN A 97 -1.34 12.17 8.38
CA ASN A 97 -1.60 10.73 8.29
C ASN A 97 -0.44 9.93 8.88
N GLU A 98 -0.74 9.07 9.86
CA GLU A 98 0.29 8.33 10.59
C GLU A 98 1.01 7.30 9.72
N VAL A 99 0.30 6.64 8.82
CA VAL A 99 0.92 5.65 7.91
C VAL A 99 1.93 6.33 7.01
N LEU A 100 1.57 7.48 6.43
CA LEU A 100 2.49 8.24 5.58
C LEU A 100 3.70 8.72 6.38
N ARG A 101 3.48 9.31 7.55
CA ARG A 101 4.55 9.82 8.39
C ARG A 101 5.51 8.71 8.82
N GLU A 102 4.98 7.57 9.27
CA GLU A 102 5.79 6.42 9.65
C GLU A 102 6.60 5.90 8.47
N THR A 103 5.99 5.80 7.31
CA THR A 103 6.67 5.33 6.08
C THR A 103 7.86 6.23 5.74
N LEU A 104 7.64 7.54 5.71
CA LEU A 104 8.70 8.50 5.38
C LEU A 104 9.82 8.49 6.42
N ALA A 105 9.47 8.39 7.71
CA ALA A 105 10.45 8.33 8.79
C ALA A 105 11.29 7.05 8.70
N ARG A 106 10.65 5.91 8.50
CA ARG A 106 11.33 4.61 8.43
C ARG A 106 12.27 4.53 7.22
N LEU A 107 11.87 5.08 6.10
CA LEU A 107 12.67 5.09 4.87
C LEU A 107 13.63 6.28 4.81
N ARG A 108 13.58 7.18 5.79
CA ARG A 108 14.42 8.38 5.89
C ARG A 108 14.28 9.28 4.67
N VAL A 109 13.04 9.52 4.26
CA VAL A 109 12.73 10.37 3.11
C VAL A 109 12.20 11.71 3.59
N GLU A 110 12.78 12.78 3.07
CA GLU A 110 12.27 14.14 3.22
C GLU A 110 11.71 14.61 1.88
N LEU A 111 10.52 15.19 1.94
CA LEU A 111 9.83 15.64 0.72
C LEU A 111 10.02 17.13 0.45
#